data_7fde00c993e551f88e5b234765769ca7
#
_entry.id   7fde00c993e551f88e5b234765769ca7
#
_cell.length_a   1.000
_cell.length_b   1.000
_cell.length_c   1.000
_cell.angle_alpha   90.00
_cell.angle_beta   90.00
_cell.angle_gamma   90.00
#
_symmetry.space_group_name_H-M   'P 1'
#
loop_
_entity.id
_entity.type
_entity.pdbx_description
1 polymer ?
#
loop_
_entity_poly.entity_id
_entity_poly.type
_entity_poly.pdbx_seq_one_letter_code
_entity_poly.pdbx_strand_id
1 'polypeptide(L)'
;MSVRQLWEGTDAAPWMQKLNGRTKLIVLFLFAILTITIDNPRSLFVLFSLTLALHICAKTSIYKWKVLAILLLLGLWGSMFSQALFFAQSTRTPLFVLIEPNAGFLGTLTGGLYVYREGILYGAVQGLRSASMMSLGLLVCWTSDPRQLLQALTAWRLSPQVAFMLVTAIRFLPVLAAETGEVITALQLRSDSHSGRTAVIRHLPYIAKPLLARCLRRAQTLELSVVSRGFFLANANHKNVVWDWREKLCCITLGILVAVIVSSKISYLLSEQGFYFGVLRQAYDWTKLYL
;
A
#
# COMPACT_ATOMS: atom_id res chain seq x y z
N MET A 1 7.40 -18.79 14.83
CA MET A 1 6.30 -17.81 14.92
C MET A 1 5.06 -18.49 14.34
N SER A 2 4.04 -18.78 15.15
CA SER A 2 2.83 -19.44 14.67
C SER A 2 2.04 -18.46 13.78
N VAL A 3 1.49 -18.98 12.67
CA VAL A 3 0.63 -18.21 11.75
C VAL A 3 -0.52 -17.52 12.48
N ARG A 4 -0.92 -18.07 13.62
CA ARG A 4 -1.94 -17.53 14.52
C ARG A 4 -1.55 -16.18 15.13
N GLN A 5 -0.27 -15.98 15.45
CA GLN A 5 0.24 -14.72 16.02
C GLN A 5 0.27 -13.56 15.02
N LEU A 6 0.28 -13.85 13.72
CA LEU A 6 0.16 -12.83 12.67
C LEU A 6 -1.26 -12.30 12.52
N TRP A 7 -2.26 -13.05 13.03
CA TRP A 7 -3.68 -12.72 12.94
C TRP A 7 -4.28 -12.25 14.27
N GLU A 8 -3.66 -12.64 15.39
CA GLU A 8 -4.03 -12.23 16.74
C GLU A 8 -3.13 -11.09 17.17
N GLY A 9 -3.59 -9.88 17.09
CA GLY A 9 -2.92 -8.78 17.76
C GLY A 9 -2.74 -7.52 16.96
N THR A 10 -3.82 -6.85 16.72
CA THR A 10 -3.76 -5.41 16.55
C THR A 10 -3.57 -4.78 17.92
N ASP A 11 -2.30 -4.59 18.35
CA ASP A 11 -1.93 -3.78 19.53
C ASP A 11 -2.24 -2.28 19.33
N ALA A 12 -3.14 -1.96 18.41
CA ALA A 12 -3.52 -0.59 18.10
C ALA A 12 -4.58 -0.09 19.08
N ALA A 13 -4.62 1.22 19.30
CA ALA A 13 -5.60 1.86 20.18
C ALA A 13 -7.04 1.45 19.81
N PRO A 14 -7.90 1.16 20.81
CA PRO A 14 -9.23 0.59 20.58
C PRO A 14 -10.15 1.47 19.73
N TRP A 15 -9.95 2.80 19.71
CA TRP A 15 -10.72 3.72 18.87
C TRP A 15 -10.44 3.54 17.39
N MET A 16 -9.19 3.25 17.01
CA MET A 16 -8.79 3.06 15.62
C MET A 16 -9.24 1.70 15.07
N GLN A 17 -9.35 0.69 15.93
CA GLN A 17 -9.91 -0.62 15.56
C GLN A 17 -11.44 -0.55 15.33
N LYS A 18 -12.13 0.33 16.05
CA LYS A 18 -13.59 0.52 15.95
C LYS A 18 -14.01 1.27 14.68
N LEU A 19 -13.10 2.01 14.03
CA LEU A 19 -13.38 2.70 12.78
C LEU A 19 -13.74 1.71 11.68
N ASN A 20 -14.82 2.02 10.95
CA ASN A 20 -15.26 1.20 9.82
C ASN A 20 -14.16 1.07 8.76
N GLY A 21 -14.01 -0.13 8.17
CA GLY A 21 -13.05 -0.36 7.08
C GLY A 21 -13.28 0.56 5.88
N ARG A 22 -14.53 0.98 5.61
CA ARG A 22 -14.87 1.94 4.56
C ARG A 22 -14.21 3.30 4.78
N THR A 23 -14.29 3.82 6.02
CA THR A 23 -13.69 5.09 6.40
C THR A 23 -12.18 5.07 6.19
N LYS A 24 -11.51 4.00 6.62
CA LYS A 24 -10.06 3.83 6.46
C LYS A 24 -9.64 3.78 4.99
N LEU A 25 -10.37 3.07 4.14
CA LEU A 25 -10.09 3.00 2.71
C LEU A 25 -10.32 4.33 2.00
N ILE A 26 -11.39 5.06 2.35
CA ILE A 26 -11.66 6.40 1.81
C ILE A 26 -10.55 7.37 2.21
N VAL A 27 -10.16 7.39 3.49
CA VAL A 27 -9.07 8.25 3.98
C VAL A 27 -7.76 7.92 3.27
N LEU A 28 -7.42 6.63 3.10
CA LEU A 28 -6.24 6.20 2.36
C LEU A 28 -6.28 6.70 0.91
N PHE A 29 -7.41 6.57 0.24
CA PHE A 29 -7.57 6.99 -1.15
C PHE A 29 -7.49 8.52 -1.31
N LEU A 30 -8.15 9.28 -0.43
CA LEU A 30 -8.09 10.73 -0.43
C LEU A 30 -6.67 11.24 -0.13
N PHE A 31 -5.98 10.59 0.80
CA PHE A 31 -4.60 10.92 1.12
C PHE A 31 -3.65 10.61 -0.05
N ALA A 32 -3.90 9.53 -0.79
CA ALA A 32 -3.14 9.21 -2.00
C ALA A 32 -3.29 10.32 -3.05
N ILE A 33 -4.51 10.78 -3.31
CA ILE A 33 -4.76 11.89 -4.23
C ILE A 33 -4.04 13.14 -3.75
N LEU A 34 -4.15 13.47 -2.46
CA LEU A 34 -3.50 14.64 -1.88
C LEU A 34 -1.98 14.59 -2.04
N THR A 35 -1.36 13.44 -1.75
CA THR A 35 0.08 13.25 -1.85
C THR A 35 0.59 13.36 -3.29
N ILE A 36 -0.21 12.92 -4.29
CA ILE A 36 0.15 13.06 -5.71
C ILE A 36 0.02 14.53 -6.16
N THR A 37 -0.96 15.26 -5.64
CA THR A 37 -1.26 16.63 -6.05
C THR A 37 -0.22 17.65 -5.53
N ILE A 38 0.38 17.40 -4.38
CA ILE A 38 1.32 18.31 -3.72
C ILE A 38 2.74 18.06 -4.22
N ASP A 39 3.38 19.08 -4.78
CA ASP A 39 4.78 19.03 -5.25
C ASP A 39 5.74 19.77 -4.30
N ASN A 40 5.24 20.65 -3.44
CA ASN A 40 6.06 21.43 -2.54
C ASN A 40 6.63 20.57 -1.40
N PRO A 41 7.96 20.52 -1.20
CA PRO A 41 8.60 19.70 -0.17
C PRO A 41 8.17 20.04 1.26
N ARG A 42 7.84 21.30 1.55
CA ARG A 42 7.37 21.73 2.88
C ARG A 42 6.00 21.12 3.20
N SER A 43 5.08 21.17 2.26
CA SER A 43 3.73 20.62 2.42
C SER A 43 3.76 19.09 2.51
N LEU A 44 4.63 18.43 1.75
CA LEU A 44 4.86 16.98 1.86
C LEU A 44 5.44 16.60 3.23
N PHE A 45 6.35 17.42 3.76
CA PHE A 45 6.90 17.18 5.10
C PHE A 45 5.83 17.31 6.20
N VAL A 46 4.90 18.26 6.08
CA VAL A 46 3.76 18.41 6.99
C VAL A 46 2.85 17.17 6.90
N LEU A 47 2.54 16.68 5.68
CA LEU A 47 1.76 15.47 5.50
C LEU A 47 2.46 14.25 6.10
N PHE A 48 3.76 14.10 5.89
CA PHE A 48 4.54 13.02 6.48
C PHE A 48 4.51 13.08 8.01
N SER A 49 4.72 14.28 8.59
CA SER A 49 4.64 14.47 10.04
C SER A 49 3.26 14.14 10.59
N LEU A 50 2.20 14.46 9.86
CA LEU A 50 0.82 14.09 10.21
C LEU A 50 0.65 12.57 10.26
N THR A 51 1.18 11.83 9.28
CA THR A 51 1.10 10.36 9.30
C THR A 51 1.88 9.75 10.48
N LEU A 52 3.04 10.30 10.82
CA LEU A 52 3.80 9.88 12.01
C LEU A 52 3.03 10.18 13.30
N ALA A 53 2.40 11.36 13.40
CA ALA A 53 1.55 11.68 14.55
C ALA A 53 0.39 10.70 14.71
N LEU A 54 -0.23 10.26 13.59
CA LEU A 54 -1.27 9.23 13.61
C LEU A 54 -0.73 7.88 14.13
N HIS A 55 0.51 7.51 13.82
CA HIS A 55 1.14 6.30 14.40
C HIS A 55 1.32 6.40 15.91
N ILE A 56 1.69 7.57 16.43
CA ILE A 56 1.81 7.82 17.87
C ILE A 56 0.43 7.72 18.54
N CYS A 57 -0.60 8.36 17.96
CA CYS A 57 -1.97 8.29 18.44
C CYS A 57 -2.54 6.86 18.41
N ALA A 58 -2.13 6.04 17.44
CA ALA A 58 -2.51 4.64 17.31
C ALA A 58 -1.85 3.73 18.35
N LYS A 59 -0.88 4.24 19.13
CA LYS A 59 -0.09 3.48 20.11
C LYS A 59 0.50 2.19 19.53
N THR A 60 1.11 2.31 18.35
CA THR A 60 1.73 1.16 17.68
C THR A 60 2.92 0.62 18.48
N SER A 61 3.10 -0.72 18.50
CA SER A 61 4.21 -1.38 19.20
C SER A 61 5.57 -0.93 18.66
N ILE A 62 6.58 -0.90 19.55
CA ILE A 62 7.98 -0.51 19.19
C ILE A 62 8.54 -1.37 18.04
N TYR A 63 8.14 -2.64 17.96
CA TYR A 63 8.55 -3.50 16.85
C TYR A 63 8.03 -2.98 15.50
N LYS A 64 6.79 -2.53 15.45
CA LYS A 64 6.18 -1.93 14.24
C LYS A 64 6.88 -0.62 13.86
N TRP A 65 7.30 0.18 14.84
CA TRP A 65 8.12 1.37 14.61
C TRP A 65 9.48 1.06 13.98
N LYS A 66 10.16 0.00 14.44
CA LYS A 66 11.43 -0.45 13.83
C LYS A 66 11.22 -0.85 12.38
N VAL A 67 10.18 -1.62 12.08
CA VAL A 67 9.85 -2.03 10.71
C VAL A 67 9.53 -0.81 9.85
N LEU A 68 8.73 0.12 10.34
CA LEU A 68 8.42 1.38 9.65
C LEU A 68 9.70 2.16 9.35
N ALA A 69 10.56 2.38 10.33
CA ALA A 69 11.81 3.13 10.17
C ALA A 69 12.74 2.50 9.13
N ILE A 70 12.91 1.17 9.16
CA ILE A 70 13.75 0.45 8.19
C ILE A 70 13.18 0.63 6.77
N LEU A 71 11.87 0.47 6.59
CA LEU A 71 11.22 0.59 5.29
C LEU A 71 11.28 2.04 4.77
N LEU A 72 11.08 3.03 5.64
CA LEU A 72 11.17 4.44 5.28
C LEU A 72 12.60 4.83 4.88
N LEU A 73 13.60 4.41 5.66
CA LEU A 73 15.01 4.65 5.34
C LEU A 73 15.40 4.00 4.00
N LEU A 74 15.02 2.74 3.80
CA LEU A 74 15.32 2.03 2.56
C LEU A 74 14.64 2.69 1.35
N GLY A 75 13.38 3.10 1.49
CA GLY A 75 12.63 3.78 0.43
C GLY A 75 13.19 5.16 0.10
N LEU A 76 13.50 5.98 1.11
CA LEU A 76 14.13 7.29 0.94
C LEU A 76 15.51 7.17 0.28
N TRP A 77 16.34 6.28 0.82
CA TRP A 77 17.70 6.08 0.30
C TRP A 77 17.66 5.56 -1.14
N GLY A 78 16.80 4.58 -1.43
CA GLY A 78 16.63 4.03 -2.78
C GLY A 78 16.15 5.07 -3.79
N SER A 79 15.19 5.93 -3.43
CA SER A 79 14.69 6.99 -4.31
C SER A 79 15.74 8.08 -4.55
N MET A 80 16.47 8.50 -3.50
CA MET A 80 17.55 9.48 -3.63
C MET A 80 18.68 8.95 -4.51
N PHE A 81 19.09 7.70 -4.29
CA PHE A 81 20.17 7.07 -5.06
C PHE A 81 19.78 6.89 -6.53
N SER A 82 18.57 6.40 -6.80
CA SER A 82 18.07 6.21 -8.15
C SER A 82 18.00 7.54 -8.92
N GLN A 83 17.44 8.58 -8.31
CA GLN A 83 17.31 9.88 -8.95
C GLN A 83 18.65 10.63 -9.05
N ALA A 84 19.57 10.42 -8.12
CA ALA A 84 20.91 10.99 -8.20
C ALA A 84 21.67 10.52 -9.43
N LEU A 85 21.52 9.26 -9.83
CA LEU A 85 22.19 8.65 -10.97
C LEU A 85 21.48 8.86 -12.32
N PHE A 86 20.13 8.80 -12.31
CA PHE A 86 19.34 8.78 -13.54
C PHE A 86 18.51 10.06 -13.75
N PHE A 87 18.94 11.19 -13.19
CA PHE A 87 18.24 12.46 -13.37
C PHE A 87 18.29 12.95 -14.81
N ALA A 88 17.12 13.10 -15.46
CA ALA A 88 17.02 13.39 -16.89
C ALA A 88 16.58 14.82 -17.25
N GLN A 89 16.35 15.72 -16.26
CA GLN A 89 15.86 17.08 -16.52
C GLN A 89 16.97 18.06 -16.96
N SER A 90 16.60 19.18 -17.56
CA SER A 90 17.49 20.09 -18.30
C SER A 90 18.48 20.92 -17.46
N THR A 91 18.29 21.04 -16.15
CA THR A 91 19.24 21.72 -15.24
C THR A 91 20.05 20.67 -14.51
N ARG A 92 21.27 20.39 -14.96
CA ARG A 92 22.15 19.34 -14.41
C ARG A 92 23.46 19.93 -13.92
N THR A 93 23.68 19.97 -12.61
CA THR A 93 25.00 20.26 -12.03
C THR A 93 25.61 18.95 -11.52
N PRO A 94 26.64 18.42 -12.19
CA PRO A 94 27.33 17.21 -11.73
C PRO A 94 28.10 17.52 -10.45
N LEU A 95 27.84 16.81 -9.36
CA LEU A 95 28.59 16.89 -8.11
C LEU A 95 29.85 16.00 -8.16
N PHE A 96 29.68 14.79 -8.62
CA PHE A 96 30.77 13.81 -8.74
C PHE A 96 30.63 13.02 -10.04
N VAL A 97 31.76 12.72 -10.67
CA VAL A 97 31.85 11.82 -11.81
C VAL A 97 32.24 10.44 -11.25
N LEU A 98 31.31 9.48 -11.33
CA LEU A 98 31.58 8.11 -10.90
C LEU A 98 32.33 7.31 -11.96
N ILE A 99 31.94 7.47 -13.23
CA ILE A 99 32.55 6.80 -14.39
C ILE A 99 32.67 7.82 -15.49
N GLU A 100 33.90 8.05 -15.97
CA GLU A 100 34.13 8.88 -17.16
C GLU A 100 33.65 8.16 -18.42
N PRO A 101 33.11 8.88 -19.43
CA PRO A 101 32.62 8.27 -20.67
C PRO A 101 33.72 7.49 -21.43
N ASN A 102 35.01 7.78 -21.18
CA ASN A 102 36.16 7.09 -21.76
C ASN A 102 36.72 5.95 -20.92
N ALA A 103 36.13 5.62 -19.77
CA ALA A 103 36.61 4.58 -18.86
C ALA A 103 36.16 3.17 -19.30
N GLY A 104 36.71 2.67 -20.41
CA GLY A 104 36.50 1.28 -20.86
C GLY A 104 35.08 0.93 -21.28
N PHE A 105 34.77 -0.37 -21.26
CA PHE A 105 33.50 -0.94 -21.75
C PHE A 105 32.26 -0.39 -21.01
N LEU A 106 32.35 -0.12 -19.71
CA LEU A 106 31.24 0.43 -18.92
C LEU A 106 30.97 1.90 -19.24
N GLY A 107 32.00 2.70 -19.51
CA GLY A 107 31.84 4.11 -19.87
C GLY A 107 31.16 4.29 -21.23
N THR A 108 31.48 3.44 -22.20
CA THR A 108 30.86 3.47 -23.53
C THR A 108 29.41 2.99 -23.53
N LEU A 109 29.05 2.04 -22.68
CA LEU A 109 27.67 1.54 -22.53
C LEU A 109 26.75 2.51 -21.80
N THR A 110 27.25 3.22 -20.77
CA THR A 110 26.44 4.09 -19.91
C THR A 110 26.51 5.58 -20.30
N GLY A 111 27.41 5.95 -21.21
CA GLY A 111 27.64 7.36 -21.59
C GLY A 111 28.25 8.21 -20.46
N GLY A 112 28.82 7.56 -19.42
CA GLY A 112 29.32 8.18 -18.20
C GLY A 112 28.23 8.20 -17.09
N LEU A 113 28.64 7.95 -15.84
CA LEU A 113 27.79 7.98 -14.66
C LEU A 113 28.13 9.20 -13.82
N TYR A 114 27.17 10.12 -13.73
CA TYR A 114 27.30 11.38 -12.98
C TYR A 114 26.31 11.39 -11.83
N VAL A 115 26.72 11.92 -10.69
CA VAL A 115 25.81 12.20 -9.57
C VAL A 115 25.38 13.67 -9.65
N TYR A 116 24.07 13.91 -9.78
CA TYR A 116 23.51 15.23 -9.92
C TYR A 116 22.95 15.74 -8.59
N ARG A 117 23.26 16.98 -8.22
CA ARG A 117 22.72 17.62 -7.00
C ARG A 117 21.20 17.74 -7.06
N GLU A 118 20.68 18.17 -8.19
CA GLU A 118 19.24 18.33 -8.43
C GLU A 118 18.54 16.97 -8.37
N GLY A 119 19.20 15.90 -8.81
CA GLY A 119 18.71 14.53 -8.69
C GLY A 119 18.54 14.08 -7.25
N ILE A 120 19.47 14.42 -6.36
CA ILE A 120 19.36 14.11 -4.93
C ILE A 120 18.18 14.83 -4.29
N LEU A 121 18.01 16.14 -4.58
CA LEU A 121 16.90 16.94 -4.05
C LEU A 121 15.55 16.44 -4.57
N TYR A 122 15.46 16.16 -5.86
CA TYR A 122 14.26 15.58 -6.46
C TYR A 122 13.95 14.20 -5.90
N GLY A 123 14.98 13.37 -5.73
CA GLY A 123 14.86 12.05 -5.10
C GLY A 123 14.40 12.12 -3.64
N ALA A 124 14.82 13.13 -2.89
CA ALA A 124 14.36 13.37 -1.52
C ALA A 124 12.88 13.73 -1.47
N VAL A 125 12.41 14.60 -2.37
CA VAL A 125 10.99 14.97 -2.48
C VAL A 125 10.14 13.77 -2.86
N GLN A 126 10.58 13.01 -3.87
CA GLN A 126 9.87 11.80 -4.32
C GLN A 126 9.89 10.71 -3.23
N GLY A 127 11.00 10.57 -2.52
CA GLY A 127 11.11 9.66 -1.38
C GLY A 127 10.19 10.05 -0.23
N LEU A 128 10.07 11.34 0.07
CA LEU A 128 9.16 11.85 1.10
C LEU A 128 7.68 11.60 0.74
N ARG A 129 7.33 11.74 -0.56
CA ARG A 129 6.02 11.39 -1.09
C ARG A 129 5.71 9.91 -0.88
N SER A 130 6.62 9.03 -1.28
CA SER A 130 6.50 7.58 -1.10
C SER A 130 6.45 7.19 0.38
N ALA A 131 7.26 7.84 1.22
CA ALA A 131 7.32 7.61 2.65
C ALA A 131 6.01 7.95 3.36
N SER A 132 5.38 9.09 3.03
CA SER A 132 4.11 9.49 3.61
C SER A 132 2.99 8.50 3.25
N MET A 133 2.93 8.07 1.98
CA MET A 133 1.94 7.11 1.51
C MET A 133 2.13 5.74 2.14
N MET A 134 3.38 5.26 2.23
CA MET A 134 3.75 3.99 2.84
C MET A 134 3.47 3.98 4.34
N SER A 135 3.75 5.08 5.04
CA SER A 135 3.45 5.24 6.46
C SER A 135 1.95 5.08 6.72
N LEU A 136 1.10 5.80 5.98
CA LEU A 136 -0.36 5.68 6.14
C LEU A 136 -0.87 4.29 5.74
N GLY A 137 -0.34 3.71 4.66
CA GLY A 137 -0.70 2.36 4.22
C GLY A 137 -0.40 1.30 5.29
N LEU A 138 0.78 1.36 5.91
CA LEU A 138 1.15 0.47 7.01
C LEU A 138 0.27 0.68 8.24
N LEU A 139 -0.09 1.93 8.55
CA LEU A 139 -1.00 2.23 9.64
C LEU A 139 -2.36 1.54 9.43
N VAL A 140 -2.93 1.67 8.23
CA VAL A 140 -4.19 1.02 7.88
C VAL A 140 -4.05 -0.51 7.93
N CYS A 141 -2.97 -1.08 7.41
CA CYS A 141 -2.71 -2.53 7.49
C CYS A 141 -2.63 -3.05 8.93
N TRP A 142 -1.95 -2.31 9.81
CA TRP A 142 -1.75 -2.74 11.20
C TRP A 142 -2.96 -2.51 12.11
N THR A 143 -3.86 -1.64 11.72
CA THR A 143 -5.06 -1.27 12.51
C THR A 143 -6.34 -1.90 11.98
N SER A 144 -6.30 -2.58 10.84
CA SER A 144 -7.48 -3.14 10.20
C SER A 144 -7.42 -4.67 10.16
N ASP A 145 -8.52 -5.30 10.48
CA ASP A 145 -8.71 -6.73 10.21
C ASP A 145 -8.98 -6.90 8.69
N PRO A 146 -8.30 -7.84 8.00
CA PRO A 146 -8.56 -8.15 6.60
C PRO A 146 -10.04 -8.41 6.29
N ARG A 147 -10.78 -8.97 7.22
CA ARG A 147 -12.23 -9.20 7.09
C ARG A 147 -13.03 -7.90 7.03
N GLN A 148 -12.65 -6.90 7.83
CA GLN A 148 -13.30 -5.57 7.81
C GLN A 148 -13.02 -4.83 6.50
N LEU A 149 -11.78 -4.92 5.99
CA LEU A 149 -11.43 -4.34 4.70
C LEU A 149 -12.21 -4.97 3.54
N LEU A 150 -12.37 -6.30 3.58
CA LEU A 150 -13.20 -6.99 2.59
C LEU A 150 -14.67 -6.57 2.67
N GLN A 151 -15.25 -6.50 3.86
CA GLN A 151 -16.61 -6.03 4.03
C GLN A 151 -16.78 -4.59 3.51
N ALA A 152 -15.76 -3.75 3.67
CA ALA A 152 -15.74 -2.41 3.10
C ALA A 152 -15.76 -2.43 1.57
N LEU A 153 -14.94 -3.27 0.95
CA LEU A 153 -14.88 -3.45 -0.51
C LEU A 153 -16.20 -4.01 -1.08
N THR A 154 -16.78 -5.01 -0.41
CA THR A 154 -18.07 -5.58 -0.85
C THR A 154 -19.19 -4.57 -0.80
N ALA A 155 -19.11 -3.62 0.12
CA ALA A 155 -20.09 -2.55 0.24
C ALA A 155 -20.02 -1.50 -0.87
N TRP A 156 -18.95 -1.46 -1.67
CA TRP A 156 -18.79 -0.60 -2.85
C TRP A 156 -19.34 -1.24 -4.13
N ARG A 157 -20.43 -2.00 -4.02
CA ARG A 157 -21.16 -2.63 -5.14
C ARG A 157 -20.34 -3.67 -5.92
N LEU A 158 -19.41 -4.36 -5.27
CA LEU A 158 -18.84 -5.57 -5.86
C LEU A 158 -19.96 -6.61 -6.05
N SER A 159 -19.89 -7.37 -7.14
CA SER A 159 -20.85 -8.44 -7.35
C SER A 159 -20.82 -9.42 -6.17
N PRO A 160 -21.98 -9.96 -5.74
CA PRO A 160 -22.05 -10.89 -4.61
C PRO A 160 -21.15 -12.11 -4.76
N GLN A 161 -20.92 -12.53 -6.00
CA GLN A 161 -20.05 -13.65 -6.36
C GLN A 161 -18.58 -13.35 -6.01
N VAL A 162 -18.06 -12.18 -6.42
CA VAL A 162 -16.68 -11.75 -6.12
C VAL A 162 -16.49 -11.54 -4.63
N ALA A 163 -17.49 -10.95 -3.96
CA ALA A 163 -17.49 -10.79 -2.51
C ALA A 163 -17.38 -12.13 -1.78
N PHE A 164 -18.17 -13.11 -2.20
CA PHE A 164 -18.14 -14.45 -1.65
C PHE A 164 -16.77 -15.12 -1.88
N MET A 165 -16.22 -15.02 -3.09
CA MET A 165 -14.89 -15.57 -3.42
C MET A 165 -13.80 -15.00 -2.52
N LEU A 166 -13.76 -13.67 -2.34
CA LEU A 166 -12.76 -13.00 -1.50
C LEU A 166 -12.87 -13.40 -0.03
N VAL A 167 -14.08 -13.40 0.53
CA VAL A 167 -14.30 -13.81 1.93
C VAL A 167 -13.91 -15.26 2.14
N THR A 168 -14.25 -16.13 1.18
CA THR A 168 -13.90 -17.54 1.21
C THR A 168 -12.40 -17.75 1.11
N ALA A 169 -11.72 -17.06 0.20
CA ALA A 169 -10.27 -17.12 0.03
C ALA A 169 -9.52 -16.78 1.33
N ILE A 170 -9.89 -15.67 1.99
CA ILE A 170 -9.24 -15.26 3.26
C ILE A 170 -9.55 -16.26 4.38
N ARG A 171 -10.75 -16.80 4.43
CA ARG A 171 -11.10 -17.82 5.43
C ARG A 171 -10.26 -19.11 5.26
N PHE A 172 -9.92 -19.46 4.01
CA PHE A 172 -9.12 -20.65 3.74
C PHE A 172 -7.63 -20.45 3.92
N LEU A 173 -7.13 -19.24 3.87
CA LEU A 173 -5.70 -18.94 4.00
C LEU A 173 -5.05 -19.59 5.23
N PRO A 174 -5.58 -19.45 6.46
CA PRO A 174 -5.00 -20.09 7.65
C PRO A 174 -5.09 -21.62 7.60
N VAL A 175 -6.13 -22.16 6.98
CA VAL A 175 -6.29 -23.62 6.83
C VAL A 175 -5.25 -24.18 5.87
N LEU A 176 -5.03 -23.52 4.73
CA LEU A 176 -4.01 -23.90 3.76
C LEU A 176 -2.60 -23.77 4.36
N ALA A 177 -2.34 -22.76 5.17
CA ALA A 177 -1.06 -22.61 5.86
C ALA A 177 -0.80 -23.79 6.83
N ALA A 178 -1.81 -24.24 7.57
CA ALA A 178 -1.71 -25.40 8.45
C ALA A 178 -1.46 -26.70 7.65
N GLU A 179 -2.24 -26.92 6.59
CA GLU A 179 -2.08 -28.09 5.71
C GLU A 179 -0.71 -28.12 5.01
N THR A 180 -0.19 -26.94 4.63
CA THR A 180 1.17 -26.84 4.07
C THR A 180 2.21 -27.27 5.09
N GLY A 181 2.05 -26.86 6.37
CA GLY A 181 2.91 -27.31 7.46
C GLY A 181 2.92 -28.84 7.63
N GLU A 182 1.76 -29.47 7.58
CA GLU A 182 1.63 -30.93 7.66
C GLU A 182 2.33 -31.65 6.50
N VAL A 183 2.16 -31.15 5.27
CA VAL A 183 2.82 -31.71 4.08
C VAL A 183 4.34 -31.58 4.18
N ILE A 184 4.84 -30.44 4.63
CA ILE A 184 6.27 -30.21 4.84
C ILE A 184 6.82 -31.19 5.88
N THR A 185 6.14 -31.35 7.01
CA THR A 185 6.55 -32.30 8.06
C THR A 185 6.56 -33.74 7.55
N ALA A 186 5.54 -34.14 6.79
CA ALA A 186 5.46 -35.45 6.17
C ALA A 186 6.59 -35.70 5.16
N LEU A 187 7.00 -34.69 4.40
CA LEU A 187 8.14 -34.79 3.48
C LEU A 187 9.47 -34.89 4.22
N GLN A 188 9.62 -34.13 5.32
CA GLN A 188 10.84 -34.19 6.16
C GLN A 188 11.02 -35.56 6.78
N LEU A 189 9.95 -36.21 7.22
CA LEU A 189 9.98 -37.58 7.76
C LEU A 189 10.31 -38.67 6.69
N ARG A 190 10.06 -38.36 5.43
CA ARG A 190 10.38 -39.29 4.32
C ARG A 190 11.80 -39.10 3.76
N SER A 191 12.40 -37.95 3.99
CA SER A 191 13.74 -37.63 3.49
C SER A 191 14.74 -37.85 4.63
N ASP A 192 15.64 -38.84 4.49
CA ASP A 192 16.72 -39.10 5.45
C ASP A 192 17.80 -38.01 5.54
N SER A 193 17.70 -36.97 4.74
CA SER A 193 18.67 -35.88 4.74
C SER A 193 18.16 -34.70 5.58
N HIS A 194 18.95 -34.29 6.53
CA HIS A 194 18.88 -33.02 7.25
C HIS A 194 19.03 -31.83 6.27
N SER A 195 18.08 -31.64 5.39
CA SER A 195 18.17 -30.63 4.35
C SER A 195 17.63 -29.32 4.87
N GLY A 196 18.51 -28.31 4.94
CA GLY A 196 18.22 -26.94 5.32
C GLY A 196 17.19 -26.26 4.38
N ARG A 197 16.92 -24.99 4.63
CA ARG A 197 15.94 -24.12 3.91
C ARG A 197 15.97 -24.25 2.37
N THR A 198 17.11 -24.56 1.77
CA THR A 198 17.29 -24.73 0.32
C THR A 198 16.59 -25.98 -0.23
N ALA A 199 16.39 -27.01 0.58
CA ALA A 199 15.69 -28.21 0.18
C ALA A 199 14.16 -27.98 0.04
N VAL A 200 13.58 -27.08 0.81
CA VAL A 200 12.15 -26.75 0.69
C VAL A 200 11.84 -26.20 -0.70
N ILE A 201 12.72 -25.37 -1.27
CA ILE A 201 12.55 -24.80 -2.62
C ILE A 201 12.63 -25.91 -3.69
N ARG A 202 13.57 -26.85 -3.55
CA ARG A 202 13.72 -28.00 -4.47
C ARG A 202 12.51 -28.93 -4.42
N HIS A 203 11.87 -29.05 -3.25
CA HIS A 203 10.70 -29.92 -3.04
C HIS A 203 9.36 -29.19 -3.26
N LEU A 204 9.37 -27.93 -3.70
CA LEU A 204 8.16 -27.16 -3.96
C LEU A 204 7.12 -27.89 -4.84
N PRO A 205 7.47 -28.55 -5.96
CA PRO A 205 6.49 -29.28 -6.77
C PRO A 205 5.88 -30.48 -6.04
N TYR A 206 6.62 -31.11 -5.13
CA TYR A 206 6.12 -32.23 -4.32
C TYR A 206 5.16 -31.76 -3.21
N ILE A 207 5.28 -30.51 -2.77
CA ILE A 207 4.37 -29.86 -1.82
C ILE A 207 3.11 -29.36 -2.57
N ALA A 208 3.29 -28.75 -3.74
CA ALA A 208 2.22 -28.13 -4.49
C ALA A 208 1.16 -29.14 -5.00
N LYS A 209 1.58 -30.31 -5.49
CA LYS A 209 0.66 -31.34 -6.03
C LYS A 209 -0.39 -31.81 -5.02
N PRO A 210 -0.04 -32.31 -3.81
CA PRO A 210 -1.03 -32.75 -2.83
C PRO A 210 -1.87 -31.58 -2.29
N LEU A 211 -1.28 -30.41 -2.14
CA LEU A 211 -2.01 -29.23 -1.68
C LEU A 211 -3.08 -28.82 -2.70
N LEU A 212 -2.72 -28.77 -4.00
CA LEU A 212 -3.66 -28.45 -5.08
C LEU A 212 -4.80 -29.46 -5.14
N ALA A 213 -4.51 -30.75 -5.02
CA ALA A 213 -5.52 -31.80 -5.01
C ALA A 213 -6.52 -31.64 -3.85
N ARG A 214 -6.04 -31.27 -2.65
CA ARG A 214 -6.89 -30.97 -1.49
C ARG A 214 -7.75 -29.72 -1.73
N CYS A 215 -7.16 -28.66 -2.31
CA CYS A 215 -7.87 -27.43 -2.65
C CYS A 215 -9.01 -27.69 -3.65
N LEU A 216 -8.75 -28.50 -4.69
CA LEU A 216 -9.77 -28.83 -5.70
C LEU A 216 -10.94 -29.64 -5.10
N ARG A 217 -10.66 -30.66 -4.29
CA ARG A 217 -11.72 -31.42 -3.59
C ARG A 217 -12.56 -30.53 -2.69
N ARG A 218 -11.91 -29.61 -1.97
CA ARG A 218 -12.61 -28.65 -1.10
C ARG A 218 -13.44 -27.65 -1.89
N ALA A 219 -12.96 -27.20 -3.06
CA ALA A 219 -13.73 -26.36 -3.96
C ALA A 219 -15.00 -27.06 -4.46
N GLN A 220 -14.92 -28.34 -4.85
CA GLN A 220 -16.08 -29.14 -5.26
C GLN A 220 -17.11 -29.30 -4.14
N THR A 221 -16.67 -29.60 -2.90
CA THR A 221 -17.60 -29.72 -1.77
C THR A 221 -18.26 -28.39 -1.42
N LEU A 222 -17.52 -27.27 -1.54
CA LEU A 222 -18.07 -25.93 -1.36
C LEU A 222 -19.09 -25.59 -2.44
N GLU A 223 -18.79 -25.86 -3.70
CA GLU A 223 -19.69 -25.65 -4.84
C GLU A 223 -21.02 -26.35 -4.59
N LEU A 224 -21.00 -27.65 -4.27
CA LEU A 224 -22.20 -28.41 -3.96
C LEU A 224 -22.99 -27.81 -2.80
N SER A 225 -22.31 -27.37 -1.73
CA SER A 225 -22.98 -26.76 -0.58
C SER A 225 -23.57 -25.38 -0.88
N VAL A 226 -22.94 -24.61 -1.75
CA VAL A 226 -23.41 -23.28 -2.17
C VAL A 226 -24.63 -23.39 -3.11
N VAL A 227 -24.58 -24.35 -4.05
CA VAL A 227 -25.67 -24.64 -4.96
C VAL A 227 -26.88 -25.15 -4.18
N SER A 228 -26.70 -26.10 -3.26
CA SER A 228 -27.79 -26.66 -2.44
C SER A 228 -28.49 -25.61 -1.57
N ARG A 229 -27.77 -24.55 -1.17
CA ARG A 229 -28.34 -23.41 -0.42
C ARG A 229 -28.98 -22.35 -1.30
N GLY A 230 -29.01 -22.53 -2.61
CA GLY A 230 -29.61 -21.57 -3.54
C GLY A 230 -28.93 -20.21 -3.59
N PHE A 231 -27.62 -20.13 -3.29
CA PHE A 231 -26.89 -18.86 -3.19
C PHE A 231 -27.00 -17.98 -4.45
N PHE A 232 -27.10 -18.60 -5.62
CA PHE A 232 -27.24 -17.87 -6.90
C PHE A 232 -28.66 -17.35 -7.14
N LEU A 233 -29.65 -17.89 -6.43
CA LEU A 233 -31.08 -17.48 -6.55
C LEU A 233 -31.46 -16.46 -5.48
N ALA A 234 -30.75 -16.41 -4.37
CA ALA A 234 -30.99 -15.43 -3.33
C ALA A 234 -30.41 -14.08 -3.73
N ASN A 235 -31.28 -13.08 -3.92
CA ASN A 235 -30.86 -11.69 -3.90
C ASN A 235 -30.14 -11.46 -2.57
N ALA A 236 -28.81 -11.41 -2.61
CA ALA A 236 -27.97 -11.23 -1.43
C ALA A 236 -28.36 -9.90 -0.79
N ASN A 237 -29.21 -9.97 0.21
CA ASN A 237 -29.52 -8.84 1.07
C ASN A 237 -28.20 -8.47 1.78
N HIS A 238 -27.45 -7.56 1.20
CA HIS A 238 -26.27 -7.00 1.80
C HIS A 238 -26.69 -6.42 3.16
N LYS A 239 -26.32 -7.09 4.25
CA LYS A 239 -26.39 -6.49 5.58
C LYS A 239 -25.57 -5.20 5.49
N ASN A 240 -26.27 -4.07 5.35
CA ASN A 240 -25.66 -2.76 5.37
C ASN A 240 -24.97 -2.62 6.72
N VAL A 241 -23.65 -2.73 6.75
CA VAL A 241 -22.88 -2.35 7.92
C VAL A 241 -23.22 -0.90 8.21
N VAL A 242 -23.81 -0.69 9.38
CA VAL A 242 -24.26 0.65 9.81
C VAL A 242 -23.03 1.54 9.86
N TRP A 243 -23.01 2.55 9.02
CA TRP A 243 -21.94 3.52 8.96
C TRP A 243 -22.29 4.67 9.90
N ASP A 244 -21.47 4.93 10.89
CA ASP A 244 -21.70 5.96 11.87
C ASP A 244 -21.73 7.35 11.21
N TRP A 245 -22.67 8.19 11.64
CA TRP A 245 -22.87 9.54 11.10
C TRP A 245 -21.61 10.41 11.25
N ARG A 246 -20.91 10.28 12.36
CA ARG A 246 -19.64 11.01 12.64
C ARG A 246 -18.54 10.64 11.64
N GLU A 247 -18.39 9.37 11.32
CA GLU A 247 -17.43 8.90 10.33
C GLU A 247 -17.78 9.40 8.92
N LYS A 248 -19.05 9.39 8.57
CA LYS A 248 -19.54 9.98 7.31
C LYS A 248 -19.16 11.44 7.17
N LEU A 249 -19.47 12.25 8.19
CA LEU A 249 -19.12 13.67 8.20
C LEU A 249 -17.62 13.87 8.04
N CYS A 250 -16.80 13.15 8.77
CA CYS A 250 -15.34 13.23 8.66
C CYS A 250 -14.84 12.90 7.24
N CYS A 251 -15.38 11.86 6.62
CA CYS A 251 -15.03 11.53 5.23
C CYS A 251 -15.49 12.58 4.22
N ILE A 252 -16.68 13.17 4.40
CA ILE A 252 -17.21 14.20 3.52
C ILE A 252 -16.37 15.48 3.64
N THR A 253 -16.07 15.94 4.85
CA THR A 253 -15.26 17.15 5.08
C THR A 253 -13.84 16.99 4.52
N LEU A 254 -13.21 15.82 4.74
CA LEU A 254 -11.91 15.52 4.15
C LEU A 254 -11.98 15.45 2.62
N GLY A 255 -13.03 14.85 2.08
CA GLY A 255 -13.28 14.78 0.63
C GLY A 255 -13.44 16.15 -0.02
N ILE A 256 -14.21 17.04 0.60
CA ILE A 256 -14.38 18.42 0.13
C ILE A 256 -13.04 19.17 0.17
N LEU A 257 -12.27 19.05 1.24
CA LEU A 257 -10.96 19.68 1.37
C LEU A 257 -10.01 19.21 0.25
N VAL A 258 -9.93 17.91 0.01
CA VAL A 258 -9.11 17.35 -1.08
C VAL A 258 -9.62 17.82 -2.45
N ALA A 259 -10.93 17.85 -2.67
CA ALA A 259 -11.52 18.33 -3.93
C ALA A 259 -11.19 19.80 -4.19
N VAL A 260 -11.19 20.65 -3.18
CA VAL A 260 -10.79 22.07 -3.28
C VAL A 260 -9.31 22.19 -3.65
N ILE A 261 -8.43 21.41 -3.01
CA ILE A 261 -7.00 21.41 -3.32
C ILE A 261 -6.74 20.93 -4.75
N VAL A 262 -7.37 19.84 -5.17
CA VAL A 262 -7.24 19.32 -6.54
C VAL A 262 -7.78 20.29 -7.57
N SER A 263 -8.93 20.92 -7.32
CA SER A 263 -9.50 21.91 -8.24
C SER A 263 -8.64 23.16 -8.37
N SER A 264 -8.01 23.62 -7.27
CA SER A 264 -7.07 24.74 -7.32
C SER A 264 -5.82 24.40 -8.14
N LYS A 265 -5.29 23.18 -8.00
CA LYS A 265 -4.13 22.71 -8.81
C LYS A 265 -4.49 22.59 -10.29
N ILE A 266 -5.65 22.04 -10.63
CA ILE A 266 -6.13 21.95 -12.02
C ILE A 266 -6.29 23.34 -12.62
N SER A 267 -6.88 24.29 -11.88
CA SER A 267 -7.03 25.69 -12.31
C SER A 267 -5.67 26.35 -12.56
N TYR A 268 -4.66 26.06 -11.73
CA TYR A 268 -3.29 26.55 -11.92
C TYR A 268 -2.68 25.98 -13.22
N LEU A 269 -2.79 24.68 -13.46
CA LEU A 269 -2.28 24.05 -14.68
C LEU A 269 -2.97 24.58 -15.96
N LEU A 270 -4.27 24.84 -15.88
CA LEU A 270 -5.02 25.47 -16.97
C LEU A 270 -4.56 26.90 -17.24
N SER A 271 -4.20 27.65 -16.19
CA SER A 271 -3.67 29.01 -16.36
C SER A 271 -2.30 29.04 -17.06
N GLU A 272 -1.45 28.02 -16.84
CA GLU A 272 -0.17 27.85 -17.58
C GLU A 272 -0.39 27.58 -19.07
N GLN A 273 -1.50 26.92 -19.44
CA GLN A 273 -1.88 26.65 -20.82
C GLN A 273 -2.59 27.83 -21.53
N GLY A 274 -2.72 28.97 -20.86
CA GLY A 274 -3.29 30.19 -21.43
C GLY A 274 -4.77 30.46 -21.09
N PHE A 275 -5.42 29.60 -20.33
CA PHE A 275 -6.78 29.82 -19.82
C PHE A 275 -6.74 30.53 -18.47
N TYR A 276 -6.66 31.87 -18.49
CA TYR A 276 -6.55 32.66 -17.26
C TYR A 276 -7.89 33.18 -16.77
N PHE A 277 -8.32 32.73 -15.60
CA PHE A 277 -9.50 33.24 -14.91
C PHE A 277 -9.08 34.29 -13.85
N GLY A 278 -9.24 35.58 -14.15
CA GLY A 278 -8.80 36.66 -13.28
C GLY A 278 -9.34 36.69 -11.85
N VAL A 279 -10.52 36.06 -11.64
CA VAL A 279 -11.19 35.93 -10.33
C VAL A 279 -10.40 34.99 -9.38
N LEU A 280 -9.59 34.09 -9.90
CA LEU A 280 -8.86 33.07 -9.12
C LEU A 280 -7.39 33.45 -8.85
N ARG A 281 -6.99 34.72 -9.03
CA ARG A 281 -5.61 35.16 -8.85
C ARG A 281 -5.03 34.81 -7.48
N GLN A 282 -5.77 35.01 -6.40
CA GLN A 282 -5.32 34.68 -5.05
C GLN A 282 -5.14 33.14 -4.87
N ALA A 283 -5.98 32.32 -5.50
CA ALA A 283 -5.85 30.87 -5.48
C ALA A 283 -4.60 30.43 -6.24
N TYR A 284 -4.24 31.09 -7.35
CA TYR A 284 -3.01 30.80 -8.10
C TYR A 284 -1.75 31.12 -7.30
N ASP A 285 -1.72 32.27 -6.62
CA ASP A 285 -0.59 32.65 -5.77
C ASP A 285 -0.42 31.69 -4.59
N TRP A 286 -1.53 31.23 -4.03
CA TRP A 286 -1.54 30.25 -2.95
C TRP A 286 -1.06 28.87 -3.43
N THR A 287 -1.52 28.40 -4.58
CA THR A 287 -1.07 27.12 -5.16
C THR A 287 0.41 27.13 -5.49
N LYS A 288 0.96 28.22 -6.01
CA LYS A 288 2.38 28.39 -6.29
C LYS A 288 3.25 28.32 -5.04
N LEU A 289 2.73 28.76 -3.89
CA LEU A 289 3.47 28.79 -2.61
C LEU A 289 3.41 27.46 -1.87
N TYR A 290 2.31 26.72 -1.94
CA TYR A 290 2.04 25.58 -1.05
C TYR A 290 1.80 24.25 -1.75
N LEU A 291 1.41 24.23 -3.00
CA LEU A 291 1.15 23.04 -3.81
C LEU A 291 2.23 22.81 -4.86
#